data_b4c6c63a99ceae83329102850cb0fde0
#
_entry.id   b4c6c63a99ceae83329102850cb0fde0
#
_cell.length_a   1.000
_cell.length_b   1.000
_cell.length_c   1.000
_cell.angle_alpha   90.00
_cell.angle_beta   90.00
_cell.angle_gamma   90.00
#
_symmetry.space_group_name_H-M   'P 1'
#
loop_
_entity.id
_entity.type
_entity.pdbx_description
1 polymer ?
#
loop_
_entity_poly.entity_id
_entity_poly.type
_entity_poly.pdbx_seq_one_letter_code
_entity_poly.pdbx_strand_id
1 'polypeptide(L)'
;MSFWAVSRGLTPPGKVAPMLNPNQRQFLEDEMRYREKLKMLADGTDLEDGYVRKPDTVDDPFELDKHDAFYRATKSLLVLFQVMGVMPLIRNPPVKNLPRTGYSWTSKQAMWAMFIYTIQTTIVVLVLRERVKKFITSPDKRFDEAIYNVIFISLLFTNFLLPIASWRHGPQVAIFKNMWTNYQYKFFKTTGSTIVFPNLYTLTYVLCSSSWVLSIAINLSQYFLQPDFSLWYTFAYYPIIAMLNCFCSLWYVNCNAFGTASRALSDALQATIRGDKPAQKLTEYRHLWVDLSHMMQQLGRAYSNMYGMYCLVIFFTSIIAAYGSISEIIDHGATYKEVGLFVIVFYCMCWLFIFCNEAHFASRKVGLDFQTKLLNINLTAVDTATQKEVDMLLVAISKNPPTMNLDGYANINRELITTNISFMATYLVVLLQFKITEQRRSNIA
;
A
#
# COMPACT_ATOMS: atom_id res chain seq x y z
N MET A 1 -15.45 -7.67 -18.74
CA MET A 1 -15.57 -6.93 -20.03
C MET A 1 -16.86 -6.10 -20.14
N SER A 2 -17.38 -5.45 -19.10
CA SER A 2 -18.61 -4.66 -19.21
C SER A 2 -18.55 -3.25 -18.61
N PHE A 3 -17.48 -2.85 -17.98
CA PHE A 3 -17.39 -1.52 -17.34
C PHE A 3 -16.80 -0.42 -18.23
N TRP A 4 -16.09 -0.78 -19.31
CA TRP A 4 -15.46 0.18 -20.24
C TRP A 4 -16.43 0.71 -21.34
N ALA A 5 -17.56 0.05 -21.54
CA ALA A 5 -18.55 0.48 -22.55
C ALA A 5 -19.42 1.65 -22.10
N VAL A 6 -19.61 1.84 -20.79
CA VAL A 6 -20.45 2.91 -20.24
C VAL A 6 -19.79 4.28 -20.29
N SER A 7 -18.44 4.34 -20.30
CA SER A 7 -17.71 5.62 -20.35
C SER A 7 -17.64 6.29 -21.73
N ARG A 8 -18.08 5.62 -22.81
CA ARG A 8 -18.05 6.15 -24.18
C ARG A 8 -19.42 6.38 -24.83
N GLY A 9 -20.52 6.37 -24.05
CA GLY A 9 -21.85 6.68 -24.60
C GLY A 9 -22.38 5.67 -25.63
N LEU A 10 -21.74 4.50 -25.78
CA LEU A 10 -22.18 3.44 -26.68
C LEU A 10 -22.95 2.38 -25.91
N THR A 11 -24.25 2.60 -25.76
CA THR A 11 -25.16 1.53 -25.32
C THR A 11 -25.45 0.59 -26.50
N PRO A 12 -25.31 -0.74 -26.35
CA PRO A 12 -25.76 -1.65 -27.38
C PRO A 12 -27.28 -1.54 -27.55
N PRO A 13 -27.81 -1.61 -28.77
CA PRO A 13 -29.24 -1.48 -29.02
C PRO A 13 -29.98 -2.63 -28.33
N GLY A 14 -30.89 -2.31 -27.41
CA GLY A 14 -31.83 -3.27 -26.81
C GLY A 14 -31.87 -3.41 -25.29
N LYS A 15 -31.03 -2.68 -24.50
CA LYS A 15 -31.19 -2.64 -23.05
C LYS A 15 -31.70 -1.28 -22.60
N VAL A 16 -32.97 -1.24 -22.19
CA VAL A 16 -33.55 -0.08 -21.51
C VAL A 16 -32.73 0.18 -20.24
N ALA A 17 -32.08 1.31 -20.17
CA ALA A 17 -31.41 1.72 -18.94
C ALA A 17 -32.44 1.81 -17.81
N PRO A 18 -32.16 1.28 -16.60
CA PRO A 18 -33.10 1.40 -15.50
C PRO A 18 -33.39 2.87 -15.25
N MET A 19 -34.68 3.24 -15.21
CA MET A 19 -35.09 4.62 -14.86
C MET A 19 -34.57 4.95 -13.46
N LEU A 20 -33.52 5.72 -13.40
CA LEU A 20 -32.98 6.23 -12.14
C LEU A 20 -33.96 7.27 -11.58
N ASN A 21 -34.31 7.13 -10.32
CA ASN A 21 -35.09 8.11 -9.56
C ASN A 21 -34.38 9.49 -9.65
N PRO A 22 -35.11 10.61 -9.74
CA PRO A 22 -34.53 11.97 -9.84
C PRO A 22 -33.44 12.24 -8.81
N ASN A 23 -33.59 11.75 -7.59
CA ASN A 23 -32.58 11.87 -6.53
C ASN A 23 -31.31 11.07 -6.81
N GLN A 24 -31.42 9.94 -7.52
CA GLN A 24 -30.27 9.13 -7.93
C GLN A 24 -29.53 9.76 -9.11
N ARG A 25 -30.26 10.47 -10.01
CA ARG A 25 -29.63 11.24 -11.09
C ARG A 25 -28.84 12.41 -10.53
N GLN A 26 -29.41 13.16 -9.63
CA GLN A 26 -28.72 14.30 -9.00
C GLN A 26 -27.48 13.86 -8.23
N PHE A 27 -27.53 12.74 -7.53
CA PHE A 27 -26.39 12.16 -6.83
C PHE A 27 -25.28 11.75 -7.82
N LEU A 28 -25.60 11.10 -8.93
CA LEU A 28 -24.64 10.70 -9.95
C LEU A 28 -24.01 11.91 -10.66
N GLU A 29 -24.81 12.94 -10.92
CA GLU A 29 -24.30 14.19 -11.51
C GLU A 29 -23.36 14.92 -10.56
N ASP A 30 -23.68 14.99 -9.28
CA ASP A 30 -22.83 15.59 -8.25
C ASP A 30 -21.54 14.77 -8.04
N GLU A 31 -21.62 13.44 -8.10
CA GLU A 31 -20.45 12.57 -8.02
C GLU A 31 -19.57 12.70 -9.26
N MET A 32 -20.16 12.78 -10.47
CA MET A 32 -19.40 13.00 -11.70
C MET A 32 -18.70 14.36 -11.69
N ARG A 33 -19.39 15.44 -11.28
CA ARG A 33 -18.78 16.77 -11.11
C ARG A 33 -17.66 16.76 -10.07
N TYR A 34 -17.84 16.01 -8.98
CA TYR A 34 -16.82 15.89 -7.96
C TYR A 34 -15.58 15.13 -8.45
N ARG A 35 -15.79 14.03 -9.19
CA ARG A 35 -14.69 13.28 -9.83
C ARG A 35 -13.96 14.08 -10.88
N GLU A 36 -14.68 14.89 -11.62
CA GLU A 36 -14.12 15.79 -12.64
C GLU A 36 -13.29 16.90 -11.99
N LYS A 37 -13.78 17.51 -10.90
CA LYS A 37 -13.00 18.45 -10.10
C LYS A 37 -11.74 17.82 -9.50
N LEU A 38 -11.81 16.58 -9.03
CA LEU A 38 -10.63 15.86 -8.53
C LEU A 38 -9.62 15.55 -9.63
N LYS A 39 -10.09 15.22 -10.84
CA LYS A 39 -9.21 15.06 -12.00
C LYS A 39 -8.53 16.38 -12.37
N MET A 40 -9.27 17.47 -12.41
CA MET A 40 -8.74 18.80 -12.71
C MET A 40 -7.72 19.27 -11.66
N LEU A 41 -7.96 19.00 -10.39
CA LEU A 41 -6.99 19.26 -9.31
C LEU A 41 -5.74 18.37 -9.42
N ALA A 42 -5.87 17.17 -9.98
CA ALA A 42 -4.76 16.27 -10.21
C ALA A 42 -3.94 16.64 -11.45
N ASP A 43 -4.58 17.17 -12.48
CA ASP A 43 -3.95 17.53 -13.77
C ASP A 43 -3.36 18.96 -13.78
N GLY A 44 -3.54 19.74 -12.69
CA GLY A 44 -2.96 21.08 -12.55
C GLY A 44 -3.48 22.12 -13.57
N THR A 45 -4.61 21.85 -14.22
CA THR A 45 -5.24 22.77 -15.16
C THR A 45 -6.13 23.74 -14.38
N ASP A 46 -5.67 24.98 -14.27
CA ASP A 46 -6.49 26.10 -13.84
C ASP A 46 -7.60 26.32 -14.86
N LEU A 47 -8.84 26.01 -14.50
CA LEU A 47 -9.99 26.47 -15.26
C LEU A 47 -10.41 27.85 -14.77
N GLU A 48 -10.02 28.88 -15.50
CA GLU A 48 -10.79 30.10 -15.61
C GLU A 48 -12.09 29.75 -16.32
N ASP A 49 -13.20 29.74 -15.62
CA ASP A 49 -14.46 30.39 -15.89
C ASP A 49 -15.65 29.75 -15.17
N GLY A 50 -16.38 30.63 -14.46
CA GLY A 50 -17.80 30.55 -14.22
C GLY A 50 -18.28 29.56 -13.14
N TYR A 51 -18.52 30.07 -11.94
CA TYR A 51 -19.08 29.41 -10.76
C TYR A 51 -18.12 28.58 -9.88
N VAL A 52 -16.92 29.00 -9.76
CA VAL A 52 -16.17 28.72 -8.53
C VAL A 52 -16.60 29.77 -7.52
N ARG A 53 -17.43 29.36 -6.53
CA ARG A 53 -17.49 30.08 -5.27
C ARG A 53 -16.03 30.29 -4.88
N LYS A 54 -15.55 31.53 -4.95
CA LYS A 54 -14.22 31.89 -4.42
C LYS A 54 -14.13 31.22 -3.07
N PRO A 55 -13.14 30.35 -2.77
CA PRO A 55 -12.94 29.90 -1.43
C PRO A 55 -12.79 31.18 -0.61
N ASP A 56 -13.76 31.41 0.29
CA ASP A 56 -13.72 32.51 1.23
C ASP A 56 -12.37 32.41 1.93
N THR A 57 -11.59 33.47 1.80
CA THR A 57 -10.31 33.69 2.46
C THR A 57 -9.27 32.58 2.25
N VAL A 58 -8.21 32.93 1.58
CA VAL A 58 -6.96 32.20 1.44
C VAL A 58 -6.67 31.46 2.74
N ASP A 59 -6.94 30.15 2.73
CA ASP A 59 -6.54 29.28 3.82
C ASP A 59 -5.04 29.47 4.03
N ASP A 60 -4.68 30.05 5.15
CA ASP A 60 -3.29 30.36 5.46
C ASP A 60 -2.50 29.04 5.37
N PRO A 61 -1.52 28.93 4.48
CA PRO A 61 -0.74 27.70 4.32
C PRO A 61 -0.07 27.28 5.65
N PHE A 62 0.12 28.19 6.59
CA PHE A 62 0.57 27.93 7.94
C PHE A 62 -0.43 27.13 8.78
N GLU A 63 -1.74 27.42 8.66
CA GLU A 63 -2.76 26.68 9.38
C GLU A 63 -2.86 25.23 8.96
N LEU A 64 -2.76 24.96 7.68
CA LEU A 64 -2.81 23.60 7.15
C LEU A 64 -1.67 22.71 7.69
N ASP A 65 -0.44 23.24 7.80
CA ASP A 65 0.68 22.48 8.37
C ASP A 65 0.54 22.26 9.89
N LYS A 66 -0.10 23.18 10.58
CA LYS A 66 -0.42 23.04 12.01
C LYS A 66 -1.35 21.85 12.27
N HIS A 67 -2.28 21.58 11.36
CA HIS A 67 -3.25 20.49 11.48
C HIS A 67 -2.79 19.16 10.86
N ASP A 68 -1.62 19.09 10.21
CA ASP A 68 -1.10 17.87 9.57
C ASP A 68 -0.45 16.92 10.59
N ALA A 69 -1.29 16.35 11.46
CA ALA A 69 -0.87 15.38 12.47
C ALA A 69 -0.34 14.07 11.83
N PHE A 70 -0.91 13.65 10.68
CA PHE A 70 -0.46 12.46 9.97
C PHE A 70 0.97 12.60 9.43
N TYR A 71 1.30 13.73 8.80
CA TYR A 71 2.66 13.98 8.34
C TYR A 71 3.65 13.97 9.50
N ARG A 72 3.33 14.64 10.61
CA ARG A 72 4.20 14.66 11.80
C ARG A 72 4.44 13.27 12.36
N ALA A 73 3.40 12.45 12.44
CA ALA A 73 3.50 11.08 12.92
C ALA A 73 4.32 10.17 11.99
N THR A 74 4.26 10.40 10.67
CA THR A 74 4.96 9.56 9.67
C THR A 74 6.31 10.10 9.23
N LYS A 75 6.74 11.26 9.74
CA LYS A 75 7.97 11.95 9.33
C LYS A 75 9.22 11.07 9.47
N SER A 76 9.35 10.32 10.56
CA SER A 76 10.50 9.44 10.79
C SER A 76 10.65 8.38 9.70
N LEU A 77 9.55 7.77 9.27
CA LEU A 77 9.55 6.78 8.20
C LEU A 77 9.87 7.41 6.83
N LEU A 78 9.36 8.62 6.57
CA LEU A 78 9.67 9.34 5.32
C LEU A 78 11.15 9.73 5.25
N VAL A 79 11.73 10.20 6.37
CA VAL A 79 13.16 10.49 6.45
C VAL A 79 13.99 9.23 6.21
N LEU A 80 13.56 8.10 6.77
CA LEU A 80 14.24 6.82 6.55
C LEU A 80 14.25 6.43 5.07
N PHE A 81 13.12 6.55 4.36
CA PHE A 81 13.06 6.32 2.92
C PHE A 81 13.92 7.30 2.11
N GLN A 82 14.02 8.56 2.54
CA GLN A 82 14.91 9.54 1.90
C GLN A 82 16.38 9.14 2.08
N VAL A 83 16.77 8.74 3.29
CA VAL A 83 18.15 8.28 3.58
C VAL A 83 18.50 7.04 2.73
N MET A 84 17.58 6.10 2.61
CA MET A 84 17.74 4.91 1.77
C MET A 84 17.69 5.19 0.26
N GLY A 85 17.37 6.43 -0.13
CA GLY A 85 17.29 6.82 -1.55
C GLY A 85 16.09 6.25 -2.31
N VAL A 86 15.09 5.71 -1.61
CA VAL A 86 13.97 5.01 -2.25
C VAL A 86 12.80 5.94 -2.58
N MET A 87 12.54 6.96 -1.75
CA MET A 87 11.40 7.85 -1.91
C MET A 87 11.82 9.31 -1.71
N PRO A 88 12.37 9.97 -2.75
CA PRO A 88 12.90 11.33 -2.67
C PRO A 88 11.79 12.40 -2.75
N LEU A 89 10.89 12.40 -1.78
CA LEU A 89 9.83 13.40 -1.68
C LEU A 89 10.39 14.68 -1.04
N ILE A 90 9.89 15.82 -1.52
CA ILE A 90 10.25 17.16 -1.03
C ILE A 90 9.07 17.67 -0.21
N ARG A 91 9.34 18.26 0.96
CA ARG A 91 8.35 19.09 1.65
C ARG A 91 8.68 20.54 1.35
N ASN A 92 7.85 21.18 0.53
CA ASN A 92 7.98 22.60 0.25
C ASN A 92 7.51 23.43 1.46
N PRO A 93 8.17 24.58 1.74
CA PRO A 93 7.61 25.53 2.68
C PRO A 93 6.24 25.98 2.19
N PRO A 94 5.33 26.39 3.10
CA PRO A 94 3.99 26.82 2.73
C PRO A 94 4.06 28.10 1.86
N VAL A 95 3.87 27.91 0.55
CA VAL A 95 3.79 29.00 -0.43
C VAL A 95 2.43 28.91 -1.11
N LYS A 96 1.79 30.06 -1.36
CA LYS A 96 0.53 30.12 -2.10
C LYS A 96 0.63 29.29 -3.39
N ASN A 97 -0.31 28.38 -3.59
CA ASN A 97 -0.50 27.55 -4.79
C ASN A 97 0.53 26.43 -5.08
N LEU A 98 1.46 26.12 -4.19
CA LEU A 98 2.36 24.99 -4.38
C LEU A 98 1.93 23.78 -3.56
N PRO A 99 2.00 22.54 -4.13
CA PRO A 99 1.77 21.34 -3.34
C PRO A 99 2.82 21.25 -2.24
N ARG A 100 2.38 20.91 -1.03
CA ARG A 100 3.24 20.85 0.16
C ARG A 100 4.25 19.73 0.09
N THR A 101 3.82 18.57 -0.36
CA THR A 101 4.69 17.46 -0.71
C THR A 101 4.79 17.42 -2.21
N GLY A 102 6.00 17.51 -2.72
CA GLY A 102 6.29 17.47 -4.14
C GLY A 102 7.30 16.40 -4.49
N TYR A 103 7.45 16.15 -5.76
CA TYR A 103 8.48 15.30 -6.33
C TYR A 103 9.13 16.04 -7.51
N SER A 104 10.46 16.11 -7.52
CA SER A 104 11.20 16.67 -8.65
C SER A 104 12.49 15.88 -8.85
N TRP A 105 12.76 15.51 -10.09
CA TRP A 105 13.99 14.81 -10.48
C TRP A 105 15.26 15.64 -10.25
N THR A 106 15.13 16.97 -10.26
CA THR A 106 16.25 17.91 -10.06
C THR A 106 16.48 18.30 -8.60
N SER A 107 15.71 17.69 -7.68
CA SER A 107 15.83 18.01 -6.25
C SER A 107 17.09 17.43 -5.62
N LYS A 108 17.55 18.07 -4.54
CA LYS A 108 18.66 17.54 -3.73
C LYS A 108 18.38 16.12 -3.23
N GLN A 109 17.13 15.83 -2.87
CA GLN A 109 16.69 14.50 -2.42
C GLN A 109 16.75 13.46 -3.55
N ALA A 110 16.38 13.84 -4.77
CA ALA A 110 16.48 12.94 -5.92
C ALA A 110 17.95 12.70 -6.31
N MET A 111 18.80 13.71 -6.26
CA MET A 111 20.25 13.55 -6.49
C MET A 111 20.89 12.63 -5.43
N TRP A 112 20.53 12.79 -4.16
CA TRP A 112 20.94 11.89 -3.09
C TRP A 112 20.48 10.46 -3.34
N ALA A 113 19.22 10.28 -3.72
CA ALA A 113 18.66 8.97 -4.03
C ALA A 113 19.42 8.29 -5.18
N MET A 114 19.71 9.00 -6.26
CA MET A 114 20.51 8.48 -7.37
C MET A 114 21.93 8.10 -6.94
N PHE A 115 22.56 8.90 -6.09
CA PHE A 115 23.90 8.63 -5.57
C PHE A 115 23.91 7.33 -4.74
N ILE A 116 23.03 7.20 -3.76
CA ILE A 116 22.91 5.99 -2.92
C ILE A 116 22.59 4.76 -3.78
N TYR A 117 21.64 4.91 -4.72
CA TYR A 117 21.26 3.84 -5.61
C TYR A 117 22.42 3.36 -6.49
N THR A 118 23.26 4.28 -6.99
CA THR A 118 24.44 3.92 -7.79
C THR A 118 25.44 3.11 -6.97
N ILE A 119 25.73 3.54 -5.74
CA ILE A 119 26.61 2.79 -4.83
C ILE A 119 26.04 1.40 -4.55
N GLN A 120 24.77 1.35 -4.15
CA GLN A 120 24.10 0.08 -3.82
C GLN A 120 24.05 -0.85 -5.02
N THR A 121 23.73 -0.34 -6.21
CA THR A 121 23.69 -1.12 -7.44
C THR A 121 25.06 -1.68 -7.81
N THR A 122 26.13 -0.91 -7.62
CA THR A 122 27.50 -1.38 -7.85
C THR A 122 27.82 -2.57 -6.94
N ILE A 123 27.52 -2.48 -5.65
CA ILE A 123 27.72 -3.57 -4.69
C ILE A 123 26.88 -4.79 -5.09
N VAL A 124 25.61 -4.58 -5.44
CA VAL A 124 24.69 -5.64 -5.87
C VAL A 124 25.19 -6.35 -7.12
N VAL A 125 25.71 -5.62 -8.13
CA VAL A 125 26.27 -6.20 -9.36
C VAL A 125 27.50 -7.04 -9.07
N LEU A 126 28.39 -6.59 -8.18
CA LEU A 126 29.57 -7.36 -7.79
C LEU A 126 29.18 -8.69 -7.10
N VAL A 127 28.25 -8.63 -6.14
CA VAL A 127 27.75 -9.83 -5.45
C VAL A 127 26.99 -10.75 -6.41
N LEU A 128 26.17 -10.18 -7.30
CA LEU A 128 25.44 -10.94 -8.32
C LEU A 128 26.39 -11.69 -9.24
N ARG A 129 27.46 -11.03 -9.71
CA ARG A 129 28.51 -11.66 -10.54
C ARG A 129 29.17 -12.85 -9.82
N GLU A 130 29.51 -12.70 -8.54
CA GLU A 130 30.07 -13.79 -7.75
C GLU A 130 29.09 -14.95 -7.59
N ARG A 131 27.82 -14.66 -7.26
CA ARG A 131 26.78 -15.68 -7.11
C ARG A 131 26.52 -16.44 -8.41
N VAL A 132 26.39 -15.73 -9.52
CA VAL A 132 26.21 -16.35 -10.84
C VAL A 132 27.44 -17.20 -11.24
N LYS A 133 28.64 -16.70 -10.95
CA LYS A 133 29.86 -17.49 -11.20
C LYS A 133 29.87 -18.79 -10.39
N LYS A 134 29.56 -18.73 -9.09
CA LYS A 134 29.45 -19.93 -8.24
C LYS A 134 28.37 -20.89 -8.76
N PHE A 135 27.21 -20.36 -9.17
CA PHE A 135 26.13 -21.18 -9.77
C PHE A 135 26.53 -21.92 -11.04
N ILE A 136 27.30 -21.27 -11.93
CA ILE A 136 27.74 -21.88 -13.21
C ILE A 136 28.91 -22.83 -12.99
N THR A 137 29.83 -22.52 -12.05
CA THR A 137 31.11 -23.27 -11.89
C THR A 137 30.95 -24.47 -10.92
N SER A 138 29.82 -24.60 -10.23
CA SER A 138 29.55 -25.75 -9.34
C SER A 138 29.48 -27.04 -10.17
N PRO A 139 30.46 -27.99 -10.02
CA PRO A 139 30.55 -29.18 -10.88
C PRO A 139 29.46 -30.20 -10.57
N ASP A 140 28.99 -30.26 -9.35
CA ASP A 140 27.85 -31.07 -8.94
C ASP A 140 26.60 -30.21 -9.08
N LYS A 141 25.88 -30.38 -10.16
CA LYS A 141 24.54 -29.81 -10.39
C LYS A 141 23.51 -30.45 -9.42
N ARG A 142 23.81 -30.45 -8.13
CA ARG A 142 22.81 -30.74 -7.15
C ARG A 142 21.84 -29.57 -7.15
N PHE A 143 20.65 -29.87 -7.58
CA PHE A 143 19.60 -28.92 -7.76
C PHE A 143 19.33 -28.11 -6.42
N ASP A 144 19.63 -28.73 -5.29
CA ASP A 144 19.42 -28.18 -3.95
C ASP A 144 20.36 -27.01 -3.64
N GLU A 145 21.64 -27.09 -3.99
CA GLU A 145 22.57 -25.95 -3.87
C GLU A 145 22.22 -24.83 -4.86
N ALA A 146 21.62 -25.18 -6.01
CA ALA A 146 21.13 -24.23 -6.98
C ALA A 146 19.97 -23.40 -6.43
N ILE A 147 19.07 -23.97 -5.61
CA ILE A 147 17.90 -23.29 -5.05
C ILE A 147 18.30 -22.09 -4.20
N TYR A 148 19.26 -22.24 -3.30
CA TYR A 148 19.76 -21.14 -2.49
C TYR A 148 20.29 -19.99 -3.35
N ASN A 149 21.07 -20.33 -4.37
CA ASN A 149 21.60 -19.32 -5.28
C ASN A 149 20.49 -18.62 -6.06
N VAL A 150 19.45 -19.34 -6.49
CA VAL A 150 18.29 -18.74 -7.16
C VAL A 150 17.53 -17.79 -6.26
N ILE A 151 17.30 -18.14 -4.97
CA ILE A 151 16.65 -17.26 -4.00
C ILE A 151 17.47 -15.98 -3.82
N PHE A 152 18.77 -16.11 -3.59
CA PHE A 152 19.64 -14.97 -3.38
C PHE A 152 19.76 -14.09 -4.62
N ILE A 153 19.86 -14.68 -5.81
CA ILE A 153 19.86 -13.94 -7.08
C ILE A 153 18.51 -13.20 -7.25
N SER A 154 17.39 -13.87 -7.02
CA SER A 154 16.05 -13.24 -7.15
C SER A 154 15.88 -12.06 -6.18
N LEU A 155 16.41 -12.18 -4.96
CA LEU A 155 16.37 -11.10 -3.99
C LEU A 155 17.22 -9.89 -4.45
N LEU A 156 18.38 -10.11 -5.07
CA LEU A 156 19.21 -9.03 -5.63
C LEU A 156 18.50 -8.27 -6.75
N PHE A 157 17.66 -8.94 -7.56
CA PHE A 157 16.83 -8.26 -8.58
C PHE A 157 15.87 -7.24 -8.00
N THR A 158 15.48 -7.40 -6.76
CA THR A 158 14.62 -6.43 -6.05
C THR A 158 15.23 -5.03 -6.02
N ASN A 159 16.58 -4.93 -5.93
CA ASN A 159 17.28 -3.65 -5.96
C ASN A 159 17.07 -2.89 -7.28
N PHE A 160 16.88 -3.58 -8.38
CA PHE A 160 16.65 -2.95 -9.69
C PHE A 160 15.18 -2.57 -9.88
N LEU A 161 14.25 -3.31 -9.29
CA LEU A 161 12.82 -3.14 -9.53
C LEU A 161 12.17 -2.10 -8.60
N LEU A 162 12.35 -2.23 -7.28
CA LEU A 162 11.61 -1.44 -6.31
C LEU A 162 11.97 0.05 -6.26
N PRO A 163 13.26 0.47 -6.27
CA PRO A 163 13.58 1.89 -6.27
C PRO A 163 13.09 2.61 -7.53
N ILE A 164 13.25 1.98 -8.71
CA ILE A 164 12.80 2.54 -9.98
C ILE A 164 11.27 2.67 -10.00
N ALA A 165 10.55 1.64 -9.54
CA ALA A 165 9.10 1.68 -9.41
C ALA A 165 8.66 2.79 -8.45
N SER A 166 9.34 2.96 -7.31
CA SER A 166 9.06 4.02 -6.33
C SER A 166 9.28 5.42 -6.91
N TRP A 167 10.36 5.65 -7.64
CA TRP A 167 10.64 6.96 -8.25
C TRP A 167 9.64 7.31 -9.35
N ARG A 168 9.28 6.34 -10.19
CA ARG A 168 8.29 6.54 -11.24
C ARG A 168 6.93 6.99 -10.69
N HIS A 169 6.55 6.49 -9.53
CA HIS A 169 5.29 6.83 -8.86
C HIS A 169 5.42 7.96 -7.82
N GLY A 170 6.60 8.56 -7.69
CA GLY A 170 6.86 9.67 -6.75
C GLY A 170 5.83 10.81 -6.83
N PRO A 171 5.42 11.30 -8.01
CA PRO A 171 4.39 12.32 -8.13
C PRO A 171 3.04 11.89 -7.54
N GLN A 172 2.61 10.65 -7.78
CA GLN A 172 1.34 10.12 -7.28
C GLN A 172 1.36 9.96 -5.75
N VAL A 173 2.49 9.54 -5.20
CA VAL A 173 2.70 9.47 -3.75
C VAL A 173 2.65 10.87 -3.12
N ALA A 174 3.22 11.88 -3.78
CA ALA A 174 3.15 13.26 -3.33
C ALA A 174 1.69 13.77 -3.31
N ILE A 175 0.90 13.50 -4.35
CA ILE A 175 -0.52 13.81 -4.42
C ILE A 175 -1.28 13.14 -3.28
N PHE A 176 -1.06 11.84 -3.05
CA PHE A 176 -1.68 11.10 -1.95
C PHE A 176 -1.36 11.70 -0.57
N LYS A 177 -0.11 12.12 -0.34
CA LYS A 177 0.28 12.81 0.90
C LYS A 177 -0.44 14.16 1.07
N ASN A 178 -0.59 14.91 -0.01
CA ASN A 178 -1.33 16.17 0.01
C ASN A 178 -2.84 15.96 0.26
N MET A 179 -3.41 14.86 -0.23
CA MET A 179 -4.80 14.50 0.07
C MET A 179 -5.00 14.29 1.59
N TRP A 180 -4.05 13.64 2.28
CA TRP A 180 -4.09 13.50 3.74
C TRP A 180 -4.11 14.86 4.46
N THR A 181 -3.23 15.77 4.05
CA THR A 181 -3.17 17.12 4.61
C THR A 181 -4.50 17.86 4.41
N ASN A 182 -5.05 17.83 3.19
CA ASN A 182 -6.32 18.47 2.86
C ASN A 182 -7.49 17.84 3.61
N TYR A 183 -7.51 16.51 3.74
CA TYR A 183 -8.54 15.79 4.49
C TYR A 183 -8.58 16.20 5.96
N GLN A 184 -7.44 16.24 6.63
CA GLN A 184 -7.34 16.65 8.03
C GLN A 184 -7.81 18.09 8.24
N TYR A 185 -7.49 18.97 7.30
CA TYR A 185 -7.97 20.36 7.35
C TYR A 185 -9.49 20.47 7.14
N LYS A 186 -10.06 19.77 6.16
CA LYS A 186 -11.51 19.72 5.95
C LYS A 186 -12.22 19.14 7.18
N PHE A 187 -11.67 18.08 7.76
CA PHE A 187 -12.20 17.49 8.99
C PHE A 187 -12.22 18.52 10.13
N PHE A 188 -11.13 19.25 10.32
CA PHE A 188 -11.08 20.32 11.33
C PHE A 188 -12.12 21.42 11.05
N LYS A 189 -12.26 21.86 9.80
CA LYS A 189 -13.24 22.89 9.43
C LYS A 189 -14.69 22.46 9.71
N THR A 190 -14.99 21.18 9.49
CA THR A 190 -16.35 20.63 9.70
C THR A 190 -16.64 20.33 11.17
N THR A 191 -15.69 19.76 11.89
CA THR A 191 -15.91 19.25 13.25
C THR A 191 -15.45 20.21 14.35
N GLY A 192 -14.60 21.20 14.03
CA GLY A 192 -13.91 22.05 15.00
C GLY A 192 -12.80 21.34 15.79
N SER A 193 -12.54 20.06 15.52
CA SER A 193 -11.54 19.25 16.22
C SER A 193 -10.54 18.66 15.26
N THR A 194 -9.30 18.46 15.73
CA THR A 194 -8.25 17.82 14.93
C THR A 194 -8.32 16.30 15.05
N ILE A 195 -8.00 15.58 13.97
CA ILE A 195 -7.84 14.13 14.05
C ILE A 195 -6.59 13.82 14.88
N VAL A 196 -6.78 13.13 15.98
CA VAL A 196 -5.70 12.64 16.82
C VAL A 196 -5.37 11.22 16.40
N PHE A 197 -4.09 10.95 16.11
CA PHE A 197 -3.58 9.61 15.84
C PHE A 197 -2.88 9.09 17.11
N PRO A 198 -3.61 8.45 18.04
CA PRO A 198 -3.02 8.00 19.28
C PRO A 198 -1.93 6.98 18.97
N ASN A 199 -0.77 7.17 19.57
CA ASN A 199 0.39 6.26 19.45
C ASN A 199 0.98 6.08 18.03
N LEU A 200 0.45 6.72 16.98
CA LEU A 200 0.96 6.56 15.63
C LEU A 200 2.42 7.01 15.50
N TYR A 201 2.81 8.08 16.20
CA TYR A 201 4.19 8.54 16.26
C TYR A 201 5.12 7.48 16.87
N THR A 202 4.77 6.97 18.04
CA THR A 202 5.55 5.92 18.72
C THR A 202 5.57 4.64 17.90
N LEU A 203 4.43 4.25 17.34
CA LEU A 203 4.31 3.09 16.45
C LEU A 203 5.24 3.21 15.24
N THR A 204 5.23 4.36 14.57
CA THR A 204 6.08 4.59 13.40
C THR A 204 7.56 4.52 13.77
N TYR A 205 7.95 5.07 14.92
CA TYR A 205 9.31 4.99 15.39
C TYR A 205 9.74 3.56 15.72
N VAL A 206 8.89 2.80 16.42
CA VAL A 206 9.13 1.38 16.69
C VAL A 206 9.23 0.57 15.40
N LEU A 207 8.35 0.80 14.43
CA LEU A 207 8.40 0.13 13.13
C LEU A 207 9.67 0.47 12.33
N CYS A 208 10.13 1.72 12.38
CA CYS A 208 11.41 2.09 11.77
C CYS A 208 12.58 1.33 12.40
N SER A 209 12.65 1.33 13.73
CA SER A 209 13.73 0.64 14.46
C SER A 209 13.67 -0.87 14.26
N SER A 210 12.48 -1.46 14.37
CA SER A 210 12.27 -2.91 14.16
C SER A 210 12.60 -3.36 12.74
N SER A 211 12.32 -2.54 11.72
CA SER A 211 12.68 -2.85 10.33
C SER A 211 14.18 -3.04 10.16
N TRP A 212 14.98 -2.23 10.83
CA TRP A 212 16.44 -2.32 10.79
C TRP A 212 16.96 -3.52 11.57
N VAL A 213 16.47 -3.70 12.81
CA VAL A 213 16.87 -4.82 13.67
C VAL A 213 16.51 -6.15 13.02
N LEU A 214 15.31 -6.28 12.47
CA LEU A 214 14.86 -7.48 11.78
C LEU A 214 15.74 -7.78 10.54
N SER A 215 16.15 -6.76 9.81
CA SER A 215 17.04 -6.93 8.66
C SER A 215 18.43 -7.43 9.07
N ILE A 216 18.96 -6.95 10.21
CA ILE A 216 20.20 -7.48 10.78
C ILE A 216 20.01 -8.95 11.19
N ALA A 217 18.92 -9.25 11.92
CA ALA A 217 18.64 -10.60 12.39
C ALA A 217 18.53 -11.62 11.24
N ILE A 218 17.87 -11.25 10.14
CA ILE A 218 17.74 -12.10 8.95
C ILE A 218 19.10 -12.33 8.29
N ASN A 219 19.89 -11.27 8.07
CA ASN A 219 21.22 -11.42 7.46
C ASN A 219 22.16 -12.26 8.35
N LEU A 220 22.09 -12.06 9.66
CA LEU A 220 22.88 -12.82 10.61
C LEU A 220 22.46 -14.29 10.65
N SER A 221 21.16 -14.58 10.61
CA SER A 221 20.66 -15.96 10.52
C SER A 221 21.16 -16.66 9.27
N GLN A 222 21.17 -15.96 8.11
CA GLN A 222 21.69 -16.53 6.88
C GLN A 222 23.21 -16.76 6.95
N TYR A 223 23.94 -15.87 7.59
CA TYR A 223 25.39 -16.03 7.79
C TYR A 223 25.74 -17.26 8.63
N PHE A 224 24.99 -17.53 9.70
CA PHE A 224 25.23 -18.69 10.55
C PHE A 224 24.71 -20.02 9.97
N LEU A 225 23.60 -19.97 9.24
CA LEU A 225 22.95 -21.15 8.70
C LEU A 225 23.52 -21.61 7.36
N GLN A 226 24.21 -20.70 6.63
CA GLN A 226 24.73 -21.00 5.30
C GLN A 226 26.24 -20.82 5.23
N PRO A 227 27.02 -21.90 5.06
CA PRO A 227 28.48 -21.84 5.02
C PRO A 227 29.02 -21.00 3.84
N ASP A 228 28.25 -20.89 2.76
CA ASP A 228 28.61 -20.13 1.55
C ASP A 228 28.27 -18.65 1.62
N PHE A 229 27.65 -18.18 2.70
CA PHE A 229 27.27 -16.78 2.88
C PHE A 229 28.45 -15.99 3.48
N SER A 230 29.13 -15.22 2.63
CA SER A 230 30.21 -14.32 3.06
C SER A 230 29.64 -13.05 3.74
N LEU A 231 30.33 -12.53 4.75
CA LEU A 231 29.99 -11.25 5.39
C LEU A 231 29.90 -10.09 4.39
N TRP A 232 30.72 -10.14 3.31
CA TRP A 232 30.68 -9.17 2.22
C TRP A 232 29.29 -9.08 1.56
N TYR A 233 28.58 -10.17 1.44
CA TYR A 233 27.25 -10.22 0.83
C TYR A 233 26.22 -9.45 1.65
N THR A 234 26.44 -9.29 2.95
CA THR A 234 25.56 -8.50 3.82
C THR A 234 25.40 -7.06 3.33
N PHE A 235 26.43 -6.44 2.76
CA PHE A 235 26.33 -5.09 2.20
C PHE A 235 25.36 -4.97 1.02
N ALA A 236 25.13 -6.05 0.28
CA ALA A 236 24.14 -6.09 -0.78
C ALA A 236 22.73 -6.39 -0.24
N TYR A 237 22.61 -7.42 0.61
CA TYR A 237 21.30 -7.93 1.05
C TYR A 237 20.65 -7.09 2.14
N TYR A 238 21.42 -6.55 3.06
CA TYR A 238 20.91 -5.78 4.18
C TYR A 238 20.04 -4.58 3.77
N PRO A 239 20.49 -3.69 2.87
CA PRO A 239 19.66 -2.58 2.42
C PRO A 239 18.38 -3.02 1.71
N ILE A 240 18.43 -4.13 0.95
CA ILE A 240 17.27 -4.67 0.24
C ILE A 240 16.22 -5.17 1.24
N ILE A 241 16.64 -5.96 2.23
CA ILE A 241 15.74 -6.50 3.26
C ILE A 241 15.19 -5.34 4.13
N ALA A 242 16.03 -4.37 4.49
CA ALA A 242 15.58 -3.18 5.21
C ALA A 242 14.54 -2.38 4.42
N MET A 243 14.72 -2.23 3.12
CA MET A 243 13.77 -1.58 2.23
C MET A 243 12.43 -2.34 2.20
N LEU A 244 12.44 -3.67 2.08
CA LEU A 244 11.23 -4.49 2.11
C LEU A 244 10.47 -4.34 3.43
N ASN A 245 11.17 -4.36 4.56
CA ASN A 245 10.60 -4.15 5.87
C ASN A 245 9.98 -2.75 6.03
N CYS A 246 10.66 -1.71 5.52
CA CYS A 246 10.16 -0.35 5.55
C CYS A 246 8.89 -0.17 4.70
N PHE A 247 8.79 -0.83 3.55
CA PHE A 247 7.58 -0.79 2.73
C PHE A 247 6.38 -1.42 3.44
N CYS A 248 6.56 -2.57 4.10
CA CYS A 248 5.50 -3.16 4.90
C CYS A 248 5.10 -2.24 6.08
N SER A 249 6.07 -1.62 6.74
CA SER A 249 5.82 -0.64 7.80
C SER A 249 5.03 0.56 7.29
N LEU A 250 5.35 1.07 6.09
CA LEU A 250 4.59 2.16 5.46
C LEU A 250 3.14 1.76 5.18
N TRP A 251 2.93 0.54 4.68
CA TRP A 251 1.59 0.01 4.44
C TRP A 251 0.78 -0.07 5.73
N TYR A 252 1.36 -0.68 6.75
CA TYR A 252 0.73 -0.81 8.07
C TYR A 252 0.31 0.54 8.65
N VAL A 253 1.21 1.53 8.62
CA VAL A 253 0.95 2.89 9.12
C VAL A 253 -0.20 3.56 8.36
N ASN A 254 -0.24 3.45 7.02
CA ASN A 254 -1.33 4.00 6.23
C ASN A 254 -2.67 3.32 6.54
N CYS A 255 -2.71 1.99 6.62
CA CYS A 255 -3.92 1.23 6.95
C CYS A 255 -4.44 1.59 8.35
N ASN A 256 -3.56 1.71 9.34
CA ASN A 256 -3.92 2.12 10.70
C ASN A 256 -4.49 3.54 10.74
N ALA A 257 -3.90 4.46 9.97
CA ALA A 257 -4.36 5.85 9.88
C ALA A 257 -5.79 5.94 9.29
N PHE A 258 -6.12 5.17 8.25
CA PHE A 258 -7.48 5.09 7.72
C PHE A 258 -8.48 4.62 8.77
N GLY A 259 -8.15 3.57 9.51
CA GLY A 259 -9.01 3.06 10.56
C GLY A 259 -9.22 4.06 11.70
N THR A 260 -8.22 4.87 12.02
CA THR A 260 -8.30 5.93 13.04
C THR A 260 -9.13 7.11 12.55
N ALA A 261 -8.91 7.55 11.30
CA ALA A 261 -9.68 8.62 10.68
C ALA A 261 -11.18 8.26 10.57
N SER A 262 -11.49 7.01 10.19
CA SER A 262 -12.87 6.52 10.12
C SER A 262 -13.54 6.51 11.49
N ARG A 263 -12.84 6.10 12.54
CA ARG A 263 -13.38 6.17 13.91
C ARG A 263 -13.66 7.61 14.34
N ALA A 264 -12.69 8.50 14.15
CA ALA A 264 -12.84 9.91 14.48
C ALA A 264 -14.04 10.55 13.74
N LEU A 265 -14.20 10.22 12.45
CA LEU A 265 -15.33 10.68 11.64
C LEU A 265 -16.66 10.15 12.16
N SER A 266 -16.73 8.86 12.51
CA SER A 266 -17.94 8.24 13.05
C SER A 266 -18.33 8.81 14.41
N ASP A 267 -17.38 9.05 15.30
CA ASP A 267 -17.63 9.56 16.63
C ASP A 267 -18.08 11.03 16.56
N ALA A 268 -17.47 11.84 15.70
CA ALA A 268 -17.88 13.21 15.43
C ALA A 268 -19.29 13.29 14.82
N LEU A 269 -19.60 12.39 13.87
CA LEU A 269 -20.94 12.28 13.28
C LEU A 269 -22.00 11.96 14.33
N GLN A 270 -21.77 10.96 15.19
CA GLN A 270 -22.71 10.61 16.26
C GLN A 270 -22.95 11.76 17.26
N ALA A 271 -21.90 12.52 17.58
CA ALA A 271 -22.03 13.71 18.42
C ALA A 271 -22.89 14.80 17.72
N THR A 272 -22.73 14.98 16.42
CA THR A 272 -23.47 15.98 15.64
C THR A 272 -24.95 15.63 15.51
N ILE A 273 -25.31 14.36 15.34
CA ILE A 273 -26.72 13.92 15.25
C ILE A 273 -27.50 14.23 16.54
N ARG A 274 -26.82 14.26 17.68
CA ARG A 274 -27.42 14.62 18.98
C ARG A 274 -27.51 16.12 19.20
N GLY A 275 -26.99 16.96 18.32
CA GLY A 275 -26.94 18.40 18.43
C GLY A 275 -28.07 19.10 17.66
N ASP A 276 -28.04 20.45 17.66
CA ASP A 276 -28.99 21.27 16.92
C ASP A 276 -28.72 21.27 15.41
N LYS A 277 -29.78 21.17 14.59
CA LYS A 277 -29.76 21.22 13.11
C LYS A 277 -28.76 20.26 12.47
N PRO A 278 -28.86 18.97 12.71
CA PRO A 278 -27.87 17.98 12.25
C PRO A 278 -27.85 17.82 10.73
N ALA A 279 -28.98 17.98 10.02
CA ALA A 279 -29.09 17.73 8.59
C ALA A 279 -28.08 18.50 7.73
N GLN A 280 -27.87 19.78 8.02
CA GLN A 280 -26.96 20.61 7.23
C GLN A 280 -25.49 20.17 7.38
N LYS A 281 -25.09 19.77 8.59
CA LYS A 281 -23.74 19.27 8.85
C LYS A 281 -23.53 17.86 8.32
N LEU A 282 -24.57 17.01 8.26
CA LEU A 282 -24.46 15.65 7.75
C LEU A 282 -24.01 15.60 6.29
N THR A 283 -24.41 16.56 5.48
CA THR A 283 -23.92 16.67 4.09
C THR A 283 -22.39 16.82 4.06
N GLU A 284 -21.80 17.62 4.95
CA GLU A 284 -20.35 17.77 5.03
C GLU A 284 -19.67 16.46 5.51
N TYR A 285 -20.27 15.75 6.48
CA TYR A 285 -19.77 14.44 6.90
C TYR A 285 -19.82 13.38 5.79
N ARG A 286 -20.86 13.41 4.95
CA ARG A 286 -20.97 12.57 3.77
C ARG A 286 -19.81 12.83 2.79
N HIS A 287 -19.49 14.10 2.54
CA HIS A 287 -18.34 14.45 1.70
C HIS A 287 -17.01 14.00 2.32
N LEU A 288 -16.83 14.16 3.63
CA LEU A 288 -15.64 13.67 4.33
C LEU A 288 -15.49 12.15 4.24
N TRP A 289 -16.60 11.41 4.35
CA TRP A 289 -16.54 9.96 4.20
C TRP A 289 -16.18 9.55 2.77
N VAL A 290 -16.75 10.21 1.77
CA VAL A 290 -16.41 9.97 0.35
C VAL A 290 -14.94 10.30 0.07
N ASP A 291 -14.43 11.42 0.61
CA ASP A 291 -13.01 11.78 0.51
C ASP A 291 -12.12 10.67 1.12
N LEU A 292 -12.50 10.14 2.29
CA LEU A 292 -11.76 9.07 2.98
C LEU A 292 -11.74 7.77 2.16
N SER A 293 -12.90 7.36 1.63
CA SER A 293 -13.00 6.18 0.75
C SER A 293 -12.18 6.36 -0.52
N HIS A 294 -12.24 7.54 -1.14
CA HIS A 294 -11.45 7.87 -2.32
C HIS A 294 -9.94 7.87 -2.03
N MET A 295 -9.52 8.43 -0.88
CA MET A 295 -8.11 8.38 -0.46
C MET A 295 -7.62 6.94 -0.29
N MET A 296 -8.45 6.05 0.23
CA MET A 296 -8.10 4.62 0.36
C MET A 296 -7.90 3.96 -1.01
N GLN A 297 -8.74 4.25 -1.99
CA GLN A 297 -8.56 3.80 -3.38
C GLN A 297 -7.29 4.41 -4.00
N GLN A 298 -7.00 5.68 -3.71
CA GLN A 298 -5.79 6.35 -4.19
C GLN A 298 -4.51 5.81 -3.56
N LEU A 299 -4.55 5.30 -2.33
CA LEU A 299 -3.41 4.57 -1.74
C LEU A 299 -3.02 3.40 -2.64
N GLY A 300 -3.98 2.57 -3.04
CA GLY A 300 -3.73 1.45 -3.93
C GLY A 300 -3.12 1.86 -5.27
N ARG A 301 -3.64 2.95 -5.89
CA ARG A 301 -3.12 3.46 -7.17
C ARG A 301 -1.74 4.10 -7.05
N ALA A 302 -1.53 4.95 -6.04
CA ALA A 302 -0.27 5.67 -5.85
C ALA A 302 0.93 4.73 -5.63
N TYR A 303 0.68 3.58 -5.07
CA TYR A 303 1.70 2.60 -4.75
C TYR A 303 1.55 1.28 -5.52
N SER A 304 0.68 1.20 -6.55
CA SER A 304 0.31 -0.02 -7.26
C SER A 304 1.51 -0.82 -7.77
N ASN A 305 2.37 -0.19 -8.55
CA ASN A 305 3.53 -0.89 -9.13
C ASN A 305 4.54 -1.30 -8.07
N MET A 306 4.73 -0.48 -7.05
CA MET A 306 5.67 -0.77 -5.99
C MET A 306 5.22 -1.97 -5.15
N TYR A 307 3.97 -1.95 -4.68
CA TYR A 307 3.43 -3.09 -3.92
C TYR A 307 3.10 -4.29 -4.80
N GLY A 308 2.81 -4.10 -6.08
CA GLY A 308 2.69 -5.20 -7.04
C GLY A 308 4.01 -5.95 -7.18
N MET A 309 5.12 -5.25 -7.41
CA MET A 309 6.46 -5.85 -7.46
C MET A 309 6.87 -6.47 -6.12
N TYR A 310 6.54 -5.80 -5.01
CA TYR A 310 6.77 -6.33 -3.67
C TYR A 310 6.06 -7.69 -3.45
N CYS A 311 4.78 -7.79 -3.79
CA CYS A 311 4.03 -9.03 -3.68
C CYS A 311 4.60 -10.14 -4.59
N LEU A 312 5.01 -9.81 -5.82
CA LEU A 312 5.63 -10.76 -6.73
C LEU A 312 6.95 -11.31 -6.16
N VAL A 313 7.82 -10.44 -5.64
CA VAL A 313 9.09 -10.87 -5.04
C VAL A 313 8.85 -11.80 -3.85
N ILE A 314 7.94 -11.44 -2.95
CA ILE A 314 7.60 -12.28 -1.79
C ILE A 314 7.02 -13.62 -2.25
N PHE A 315 6.12 -13.61 -3.22
CA PHE A 315 5.47 -14.80 -3.74
C PHE A 315 6.49 -15.78 -4.36
N PHE A 316 7.34 -15.31 -5.28
CA PHE A 316 8.36 -16.16 -5.89
C PHE A 316 9.39 -16.66 -4.88
N THR A 317 9.88 -15.78 -4.00
CA THR A 317 10.83 -16.18 -2.95
C THR A 317 10.22 -17.24 -2.04
N SER A 318 8.96 -17.12 -1.68
CA SER A 318 8.25 -18.07 -0.83
C SER A 318 8.08 -19.45 -1.47
N ILE A 319 7.71 -19.50 -2.77
CA ILE A 319 7.59 -20.77 -3.51
C ILE A 319 8.93 -21.48 -3.60
N ILE A 320 9.98 -20.75 -4.02
CA ILE A 320 11.29 -21.33 -4.21
C ILE A 320 11.88 -21.81 -2.88
N ALA A 321 11.72 -21.03 -1.81
CA ALA A 321 12.20 -21.40 -0.49
C ALA A 321 11.42 -22.60 0.09
N ALA A 322 10.10 -22.67 -0.10
CA ALA A 322 9.28 -23.81 0.33
C ALA A 322 9.67 -25.09 -0.44
N TYR A 323 9.85 -24.97 -1.76
CA TYR A 323 10.31 -26.08 -2.56
C TYR A 323 11.69 -26.56 -2.13
N GLY A 324 12.63 -25.64 -1.90
CA GLY A 324 13.96 -25.96 -1.41
C GLY A 324 13.95 -26.68 -0.06
N SER A 325 13.13 -26.20 0.89
CA SER A 325 13.00 -26.85 2.20
C SER A 325 12.54 -28.30 2.10
N ILE A 326 11.49 -28.54 1.30
CA ILE A 326 10.94 -29.90 1.14
C ILE A 326 11.90 -30.78 0.34
N SER A 327 12.53 -30.24 -0.68
CA SER A 327 13.50 -30.96 -1.50
C SER A 327 14.68 -31.47 -0.65
N GLU A 328 15.25 -30.62 0.18
CA GLU A 328 16.37 -30.95 1.04
C GLU A 328 15.99 -32.03 2.08
N ILE A 329 14.80 -31.93 2.69
CA ILE A 329 14.29 -32.93 3.63
C ILE A 329 14.15 -34.30 2.98
N ILE A 330 13.70 -34.36 1.74
CA ILE A 330 13.53 -35.64 1.00
C ILE A 330 14.88 -36.27 0.71
N ASP A 331 15.91 -35.48 0.37
CA ASP A 331 17.20 -36.00 -0.06
C ASP A 331 18.17 -36.33 1.09
N HIS A 332 18.21 -35.51 2.12
CA HIS A 332 19.22 -35.56 3.17
C HIS A 332 18.65 -35.74 4.59
N GLY A 333 17.32 -35.75 4.74
CA GLY A 333 16.68 -35.70 6.06
C GLY A 333 16.76 -34.29 6.67
N ALA A 334 16.39 -34.12 7.93
CA ALA A 334 16.38 -32.80 8.60
C ALA A 334 17.80 -32.35 8.97
N THR A 335 18.30 -31.30 8.28
CA THR A 335 19.60 -30.66 8.50
C THR A 335 19.49 -29.20 8.90
N TYR A 336 20.57 -28.59 9.41
CA TYR A 336 20.54 -27.15 9.79
C TYR A 336 20.33 -26.21 8.60
N LYS A 337 20.65 -26.62 7.40
CA LYS A 337 20.48 -25.80 6.18
C LYS A 337 19.00 -25.47 5.91
N GLU A 338 18.12 -26.42 6.15
CA GLU A 338 16.67 -26.27 5.96
C GLU A 338 16.07 -25.20 6.85
N VAL A 339 16.59 -25.06 8.08
CA VAL A 339 16.11 -24.04 9.00
C VAL A 339 16.20 -22.64 8.38
N GLY A 340 17.26 -22.36 7.62
CA GLY A 340 17.42 -21.09 6.90
C GLY A 340 16.32 -20.86 5.86
N LEU A 341 15.92 -21.88 5.11
CA LEU A 341 14.84 -21.80 4.13
C LEU A 341 13.47 -21.65 4.81
N PHE A 342 13.22 -22.39 5.88
CA PHE A 342 11.99 -22.22 6.66
C PHE A 342 11.87 -20.83 7.25
N VAL A 343 12.96 -20.23 7.73
CA VAL A 343 12.97 -18.83 8.20
C VAL A 343 12.55 -17.88 7.06
N ILE A 344 13.03 -18.09 5.83
CA ILE A 344 12.66 -17.26 4.68
C ILE A 344 11.17 -17.46 4.34
N VAL A 345 10.67 -18.69 4.30
CA VAL A 345 9.24 -18.97 4.03
C VAL A 345 8.37 -18.30 5.09
N PHE A 346 8.69 -18.51 6.37
CA PHE A 346 7.94 -17.93 7.47
C PHE A 346 7.94 -16.40 7.42
N TYR A 347 9.09 -15.80 7.14
CA TYR A 347 9.22 -14.37 6.95
C TYR A 347 8.32 -13.85 5.82
N CYS A 348 8.36 -14.46 4.65
CA CYS A 348 7.54 -14.08 3.51
C CYS A 348 6.04 -14.22 3.82
N MET A 349 5.65 -15.30 4.48
CA MET A 349 4.25 -15.53 4.85
C MET A 349 3.75 -14.53 5.90
N CYS A 350 4.56 -14.18 6.90
CA CYS A 350 4.22 -13.15 7.86
C CYS A 350 3.99 -11.80 7.20
N TRP A 351 4.84 -11.41 6.25
CA TRP A 351 4.69 -10.16 5.53
C TRP A 351 3.46 -10.12 4.65
N LEU A 352 3.21 -11.18 3.90
CA LEU A 352 2.00 -11.28 3.07
C LEU A 352 0.75 -11.23 3.95
N PHE A 353 0.77 -11.91 5.09
CA PHE A 353 -0.34 -11.89 6.05
C PHE A 353 -0.58 -10.47 6.58
N ILE A 354 0.45 -9.78 7.08
CA ILE A 354 0.32 -8.41 7.59
C ILE A 354 -0.21 -7.48 6.49
N PHE A 355 0.34 -7.57 5.29
CA PHE A 355 -0.03 -6.73 4.15
C PHE A 355 -1.52 -6.85 3.80
N CYS A 356 -2.03 -8.07 3.64
CA CYS A 356 -3.41 -8.33 3.28
C CYS A 356 -4.39 -8.12 4.45
N ASN A 357 -3.99 -8.51 5.66
CA ASN A 357 -4.80 -8.40 6.85
C ASN A 357 -5.08 -6.94 7.24
N GLU A 358 -4.06 -6.09 7.20
CA GLU A 358 -4.21 -4.67 7.53
C GLU A 358 -5.06 -3.93 6.50
N ALA A 359 -4.91 -4.25 5.21
CA ALA A 359 -5.78 -3.74 4.16
C ALA A 359 -7.25 -4.13 4.39
N HIS A 360 -7.49 -5.41 4.73
CA HIS A 360 -8.82 -5.90 5.05
C HIS A 360 -9.43 -5.18 6.26
N PHE A 361 -8.66 -5.02 7.34
CA PHE A 361 -9.15 -4.31 8.53
C PHE A 361 -9.41 -2.83 8.27
N ALA A 362 -8.56 -2.16 7.49
CA ALA A 362 -8.79 -0.77 7.12
C ALA A 362 -10.06 -0.61 6.28
N SER A 363 -10.24 -1.46 5.26
CA SER A 363 -11.45 -1.46 4.42
C SER A 363 -12.71 -1.75 5.24
N ARG A 364 -12.65 -2.71 6.16
CA ARG A 364 -13.76 -3.02 7.06
C ARG A 364 -14.12 -1.85 7.97
N LYS A 365 -13.13 -1.19 8.60
CA LYS A 365 -13.34 -0.05 9.50
C LYS A 365 -13.97 1.15 8.78
N VAL A 366 -13.52 1.44 7.54
CA VAL A 366 -14.04 2.57 6.76
C VAL A 366 -15.41 2.24 6.15
N GLY A 367 -15.65 0.98 5.76
CA GLY A 367 -16.91 0.54 5.15
C GLY A 367 -17.89 0.01 6.19
N LEU A 368 -17.76 -1.29 6.47
CA LEU A 368 -18.77 -2.07 7.21
C LEU A 368 -18.97 -1.57 8.66
N ASP A 369 -17.89 -1.33 9.40
CA ASP A 369 -17.98 -0.90 10.79
C ASP A 369 -18.59 0.51 10.88
N PHE A 370 -18.26 1.39 9.94
CA PHE A 370 -18.86 2.73 9.84
C PHE A 370 -20.36 2.63 9.50
N GLN A 371 -20.73 1.80 8.52
CA GLN A 371 -22.12 1.55 8.14
C GLN A 371 -22.92 0.97 9.31
N THR A 372 -22.37 0.01 10.05
CA THR A 372 -23.04 -0.60 11.21
C THR A 372 -23.31 0.45 12.29
N LYS A 373 -22.38 1.35 12.53
CA LYS A 373 -22.59 2.45 13.49
C LYS A 373 -23.70 3.42 13.05
N LEU A 374 -23.83 3.67 11.73
CA LEU A 374 -24.94 4.47 11.19
C LEU A 374 -26.30 3.78 11.36
N LEU A 375 -26.37 2.48 11.08
CA LEU A 375 -27.60 1.71 11.21
C LEU A 375 -28.07 1.59 12.67
N ASN A 376 -27.18 1.68 13.63
CA ASN A 376 -27.50 1.68 15.06
C ASN A 376 -28.03 3.02 15.57
N ILE A 377 -28.10 4.06 14.73
CA ILE A 377 -28.69 5.35 15.12
C ILE A 377 -30.21 5.21 15.15
N ASN A 378 -30.83 5.64 16.26
CA ASN A 378 -32.28 5.66 16.36
C ASN A 378 -32.87 6.78 15.49
N LEU A 379 -33.24 6.43 14.26
CA LEU A 379 -33.78 7.38 13.28
C LEU A 379 -35.17 7.89 13.63
N THR A 380 -35.94 7.20 14.50
CA THR A 380 -37.28 7.65 14.88
C THR A 380 -37.25 8.88 15.79
N ALA A 381 -36.14 9.17 16.43
CA ALA A 381 -35.92 10.31 17.29
C ALA A 381 -35.39 11.56 16.56
N VAL A 382 -35.21 11.50 15.24
CA VAL A 382 -34.53 12.52 14.45
C VAL A 382 -35.51 13.10 13.41
N ASP A 383 -35.32 14.35 13.00
CA ASP A 383 -36.13 15.02 11.99
C ASP A 383 -36.01 14.35 10.60
N THR A 384 -37.02 14.50 9.75
CA THR A 384 -37.10 13.90 8.43
C THR A 384 -35.96 14.34 7.49
N ALA A 385 -35.45 15.57 7.64
CA ALA A 385 -34.31 16.05 6.86
C ALA A 385 -33.02 15.31 7.22
N THR A 386 -32.80 15.06 8.50
CA THR A 386 -31.65 14.29 8.99
C THR A 386 -31.76 12.81 8.59
N GLN A 387 -32.96 12.20 8.65
CA GLN A 387 -33.17 10.83 8.15
C GLN A 387 -32.74 10.72 6.68
N LYS A 388 -33.18 11.65 5.83
CA LYS A 388 -32.84 11.66 4.40
C LYS A 388 -31.34 11.77 4.16
N GLU A 389 -30.61 12.58 4.95
CA GLU A 389 -29.15 12.69 4.82
C GLU A 389 -28.44 11.41 5.29
N VAL A 390 -28.92 10.75 6.34
CA VAL A 390 -28.38 9.45 6.77
C VAL A 390 -28.61 8.38 5.69
N ASP A 391 -29.79 8.34 5.07
CA ASP A 391 -30.07 7.44 3.96
C ASP A 391 -29.16 7.71 2.75
N MET A 392 -28.94 8.99 2.41
CA MET A 392 -28.00 9.37 1.35
C MET A 392 -26.57 8.95 1.68
N LEU A 393 -26.14 9.03 2.94
CA LEU A 393 -24.83 8.56 3.37
C LEU A 393 -24.71 7.04 3.29
N LEU A 394 -25.74 6.29 3.68
CA LEU A 394 -25.80 4.83 3.51
C LEU A 394 -25.73 4.41 2.02
N VAL A 395 -26.43 5.13 1.15
CA VAL A 395 -26.32 4.94 -0.30
C VAL A 395 -24.91 5.26 -0.80
N ALA A 396 -24.29 6.34 -0.33
CA ALA A 396 -22.93 6.68 -0.70
C ALA A 396 -21.94 5.57 -0.29
N ILE A 397 -22.08 5.00 0.91
CA ILE A 397 -21.26 3.88 1.39
C ILE A 397 -21.43 2.64 0.51
N SER A 398 -22.67 2.29 0.16
CA SER A 398 -22.94 1.12 -0.67
C SER A 398 -22.44 1.25 -2.10
N LYS A 399 -22.42 2.48 -2.65
CA LYS A 399 -21.99 2.75 -4.03
C LYS A 399 -20.48 2.98 -4.19
N ASN A 400 -19.80 3.36 -3.11
CA ASN A 400 -18.36 3.63 -3.10
C ASN A 400 -17.63 2.73 -2.09
N PRO A 401 -17.60 1.41 -2.28
CA PRO A 401 -16.96 0.51 -1.34
C PRO A 401 -15.48 0.89 -1.15
N PRO A 402 -15.03 1.07 0.11
CA PRO A 402 -13.66 1.43 0.42
C PRO A 402 -12.74 0.21 0.23
N THR A 403 -12.36 -0.06 -1.01
CA THR A 403 -11.47 -1.17 -1.36
C THR A 403 -10.08 -0.66 -1.72
N MET A 404 -9.05 -1.40 -1.32
CA MET A 404 -7.69 -1.16 -1.75
C MET A 404 -7.39 -2.03 -2.97
N ASN A 405 -7.26 -1.40 -4.12
CA ASN A 405 -6.99 -2.08 -5.39
C ASN A 405 -5.67 -1.57 -5.97
N LEU A 406 -4.81 -2.49 -6.37
CA LEU A 406 -3.54 -2.17 -7.07
C LEU A 406 -3.83 -1.87 -8.55
N ASP A 407 -4.46 -0.74 -8.81
CA ASP A 407 -4.73 -0.22 -10.17
C ASP A 407 -5.38 -1.25 -11.12
N GLY A 408 -6.29 -2.05 -10.60
CA GLY A 408 -7.00 -3.09 -11.36
C GLY A 408 -6.33 -4.47 -11.35
N TYR A 409 -5.09 -4.60 -10.92
CA TYR A 409 -4.39 -5.89 -10.91
C TYR A 409 -4.91 -6.85 -9.83
N ALA A 410 -5.07 -6.37 -8.61
CA ALA A 410 -5.55 -7.18 -7.50
C ALA A 410 -6.22 -6.33 -6.42
N ASN A 411 -7.27 -6.88 -5.79
CA ASN A 411 -7.82 -6.36 -4.56
C ASN A 411 -7.00 -6.90 -3.39
N ILE A 412 -6.51 -6.00 -2.53
CA ILE A 412 -5.73 -6.39 -1.37
C ILE A 412 -6.70 -6.67 -0.22
N ASN A 413 -6.95 -7.94 0.03
CA ASN A 413 -7.81 -8.43 1.08
C ASN A 413 -7.31 -9.81 1.57
N ARG A 414 -8.00 -10.40 2.53
CA ARG A 414 -7.65 -11.75 3.03
C ARG A 414 -7.81 -12.85 1.96
N GLU A 415 -8.68 -12.66 0.98
CA GLU A 415 -8.87 -13.58 -0.13
C GLU A 415 -7.59 -13.74 -0.97
N LEU A 416 -6.81 -12.66 -1.11
CA LEU A 416 -5.51 -12.70 -1.78
C LEU A 416 -4.53 -13.67 -1.08
N ILE A 417 -4.60 -13.80 0.26
CA ILE A 417 -3.76 -14.75 1.00
C ILE A 417 -4.11 -16.19 0.62
N THR A 418 -5.40 -16.53 0.67
CA THR A 418 -5.86 -17.88 0.36
C THR A 418 -5.56 -18.26 -1.09
N THR A 419 -5.74 -17.32 -2.01
CA THR A 419 -5.39 -17.49 -3.42
C THR A 419 -3.89 -17.73 -3.60
N ASN A 420 -3.04 -16.94 -2.95
CA ASN A 420 -1.58 -17.13 -3.01
C ASN A 420 -1.15 -18.48 -2.42
N ILE A 421 -1.70 -18.88 -1.27
CA ILE A 421 -1.41 -20.19 -0.67
C ILE A 421 -1.81 -21.33 -1.61
N SER A 422 -2.98 -21.23 -2.27
CA SER A 422 -3.44 -22.22 -3.24
C SER A 422 -2.51 -22.33 -4.44
N PHE A 423 -2.07 -21.21 -4.99
CA PHE A 423 -1.09 -21.19 -6.07
C PHE A 423 0.26 -21.79 -5.61
N MET A 424 0.73 -21.40 -4.43
CA MET A 424 1.98 -21.95 -3.87
C MET A 424 1.89 -23.47 -3.74
N ALA A 425 0.80 -24.00 -3.18
CA ALA A 425 0.60 -25.45 -3.04
C ALA A 425 0.61 -26.16 -4.40
N THR A 426 -0.10 -25.59 -5.39
CA THR A 426 -0.14 -26.16 -6.76
C THR A 426 1.25 -26.20 -7.40
N TYR A 427 1.98 -25.09 -7.38
CA TYR A 427 3.34 -25.06 -7.95
C TYR A 427 4.31 -25.97 -7.21
N LEU A 428 4.19 -26.05 -5.88
CA LEU A 428 5.00 -26.94 -5.07
C LEU A 428 4.80 -28.41 -5.44
N VAL A 429 3.53 -28.85 -5.59
CA VAL A 429 3.21 -30.22 -6.02
C VAL A 429 3.80 -30.52 -7.40
N VAL A 430 3.66 -29.61 -8.35
CA VAL A 430 4.22 -29.77 -9.70
C VAL A 430 5.74 -29.90 -9.67
N LEU A 431 6.43 -29.03 -8.92
CA LEU A 431 7.89 -29.07 -8.81
C LEU A 431 8.38 -30.36 -8.15
N LEU A 432 7.69 -30.84 -7.11
CA LEU A 432 8.01 -32.11 -6.46
C LEU A 432 7.78 -33.32 -7.37
N GLN A 433 6.72 -33.31 -8.19
CA GLN A 433 6.48 -34.35 -9.19
C GLN A 433 7.61 -34.43 -10.22
N PHE A 434 8.11 -33.30 -10.69
CA PHE A 434 9.27 -33.26 -11.60
C PHE A 434 10.51 -33.87 -10.93
N LYS A 435 10.80 -33.51 -9.68
CA LYS A 435 11.95 -34.05 -8.93
C LYS A 435 11.85 -35.57 -8.77
N ILE A 436 10.73 -36.11 -8.33
CA ILE A 436 10.54 -37.55 -8.16
C ILE A 436 10.66 -38.30 -9.47
N THR A 437 10.17 -37.73 -10.56
CA THR A 437 10.28 -38.30 -11.90
C THR A 437 11.73 -38.36 -12.37
N GLU A 438 12.51 -37.33 -12.14
CA GLU A 438 13.92 -37.27 -12.50
C GLU A 438 14.76 -38.25 -11.67
N GLN A 439 14.53 -38.36 -10.38
CA GLN A 439 15.18 -39.38 -9.52
C GLN A 439 14.88 -40.80 -9.97
N ARG A 440 13.65 -41.10 -10.39
CA ARG A 440 13.31 -42.42 -10.93
C ARG A 440 14.05 -42.73 -12.21
N ARG A 441 14.23 -41.74 -13.10
CA ARG A 441 14.99 -41.91 -14.36
C ARG A 441 16.47 -42.16 -14.08
N SER A 442 17.08 -41.47 -13.14
CA SER A 442 18.48 -41.62 -12.77
C SER A 442 18.76 -42.98 -12.10
N ASN A 443 17.77 -43.56 -11.40
CA ASN A 443 17.92 -44.89 -10.79
C ASN A 443 17.70 -46.07 -11.78
N ILE A 444 17.19 -45.80 -12.97
CA ILE A 444 16.93 -46.82 -14.01
C ILE A 444 18.04 -46.81 -15.09
N ALA A 445 18.76 -45.70 -15.23
CA ALA A 445 19.91 -45.55 -16.15
C ALA A 445 21.20 -45.98 -15.46
#